data_0dc1ec5e5ee30669bdcfd9ce6afb9feb
#
_entry.id   0dc1ec5e5ee30669bdcfd9ce6afb9feb
#
_cell.length_a   1.000
_cell.length_b   1.000
_cell.length_c   1.000
_cell.angle_alpha   90.00
_cell.angle_beta   90.00
_cell.angle_gamma   90.00
#
_symmetry.space_group_name_H-M   'P 1'
#
loop_
_entity.id
_entity.type
_entity.pdbx_description
1 polymer ?
#
loop_
_entity_poly.entity_id
_entity_poly.type
_entity_poly.pdbx_seq_one_letter_code
_entity_poly.pdbx_strand_id
1 'polypeptide(L)'
;MNFFIWLTLLLIILFAIAAFKILSTTEFHGVETPKNAKNKLDIRHTILSIIFYPIGFTTFIFTILTLTPLVFILHPKRVGWAIRFYGRLMLLSFGVIVKLNGKEKLKRDKAYLLLINHESLFDVFLLGCLTFRQVTALGAAYQFKLPLWGMMLKRYGIIPLKRRKTNEAIEAVEMAREKLENGICVFLAPEGIVIFFCF
;
A
#
# COMPACT_ATOMS: atom_id res chain seq x y z
N MET A 1 11.14 19.58 26.04
CA MET A 1 11.07 18.16 25.68
C MET A 1 9.64 17.60 25.69
N ASN A 2 8.81 17.97 26.66
CA ASN A 2 7.45 17.44 26.79
C ASN A 2 6.46 17.91 25.69
N PHE A 3 6.60 19.13 25.16
CA PHE A 3 5.69 19.69 24.13
C PHE A 3 5.72 18.87 22.82
N PHE A 4 6.90 18.51 22.34
CA PHE A 4 7.03 17.69 21.12
C PHE A 4 6.46 16.28 21.29
N ILE A 5 6.59 15.69 22.47
CA ILE A 5 6.02 14.36 22.77
C ILE A 5 4.49 14.45 22.74
N TRP A 6 3.90 15.46 23.38
CA TRP A 6 2.45 15.65 23.38
C TRP A 6 1.88 15.98 22.01
N LEU A 7 2.61 16.80 21.22
CA LEU A 7 2.23 17.10 19.85
C LEU A 7 2.27 15.84 18.96
N THR A 8 3.29 15.01 19.13
CA THR A 8 3.41 13.74 18.39
C THR A 8 2.28 12.78 18.75
N LEU A 9 1.97 12.64 20.03
CA LEU A 9 0.86 11.82 20.51
C LEU A 9 -0.49 12.32 19.99
N LEU A 10 -0.71 13.63 19.99
CA LEU A 10 -1.94 14.24 19.47
C LEU A 10 -2.08 13.96 17.96
N LEU A 11 -1.01 14.10 17.18
CA LEU A 11 -1.00 13.80 15.76
C LEU A 11 -1.27 12.32 15.48
N ILE A 12 -0.72 11.42 16.29
CA ILE A 12 -0.99 9.97 16.21
C ILE A 12 -2.46 9.69 16.48
N ILE A 13 -3.04 10.30 17.52
CA ILE A 13 -4.46 10.12 17.88
C ILE A 13 -5.36 10.67 16.77
N LEU A 14 -5.10 11.87 16.26
CA LEU A 14 -5.89 12.49 15.19
C LEU A 14 -5.83 11.66 13.91
N PHE A 15 -4.66 11.12 13.57
CA PHE A 15 -4.51 10.24 12.42
C PHE A 15 -5.24 8.91 12.62
N ALA A 16 -5.17 8.33 13.82
CA ALA A 16 -5.90 7.10 14.17
C ALA A 16 -7.42 7.29 14.07
N ILE A 17 -7.94 8.42 14.56
CA ILE A 17 -9.36 8.78 14.46
C ILE A 17 -9.77 8.98 12.99
N ALA A 18 -8.95 9.69 12.20
CA ALA A 18 -9.21 9.89 10.78
C ALA A 18 -9.18 8.57 9.99
N ALA A 19 -8.19 7.71 10.25
CA ALA A 19 -8.09 6.39 9.64
C ALA A 19 -9.28 5.49 10.04
N PHE A 20 -9.67 5.49 11.33
CA PHE A 20 -10.83 4.75 11.81
C PHE A 20 -12.13 5.25 11.15
N LYS A 21 -12.31 6.56 11.04
CA LYS A 21 -13.48 7.16 10.38
C LYS A 21 -13.54 6.80 8.89
N ILE A 22 -12.40 6.81 8.20
CA ILE A 22 -12.32 6.41 6.79
C ILE A 22 -12.62 4.92 6.63
N LEU A 23 -12.08 4.06 7.49
CA LEU A 23 -12.33 2.62 7.49
C LEU A 23 -13.78 2.28 7.84
N SER A 24 -14.39 3.00 8.79
CA SER A 24 -15.78 2.76 9.21
C SER A 24 -16.82 3.28 8.20
N THR A 25 -16.45 4.25 7.35
CA THR A 25 -17.32 4.77 6.27
C THR A 25 -17.12 4.06 4.94
N THR A 26 -16.10 3.23 4.80
CA THR A 26 -15.94 2.35 3.63
C THR A 26 -16.87 1.15 3.81
N GLU A 27 -18.03 1.18 3.15
CA GLU A 27 -18.87 -0.01 3.00
C GLU A 27 -18.08 -1.05 2.23
N PHE A 28 -17.57 -2.05 2.93
CA PHE A 28 -17.01 -3.25 2.33
C PHE A 28 -18.16 -4.09 1.78
N HIS A 29 -18.58 -3.79 0.56
CA HIS A 29 -19.58 -4.59 -0.14
C HIS A 29 -18.89 -5.90 -0.58
N GLY A 30 -19.30 -7.01 -0.01
CA GLY A 30 -19.09 -8.31 -0.60
C GLY A 30 -18.32 -9.38 0.17
N VAL A 31 -18.18 -9.27 1.49
CA VAL A 31 -17.70 -10.41 2.28
C VAL A 31 -18.87 -10.98 3.07
N GLU A 32 -19.52 -12.02 2.53
CA GLU A 32 -20.35 -12.90 3.35
C GLU A 32 -19.42 -13.69 4.27
N THR A 33 -19.31 -13.26 5.53
CA THR A 33 -18.66 -14.06 6.56
C THR A 33 -19.47 -15.34 6.74
N PRO A 34 -18.86 -16.53 6.63
CA PRO A 34 -19.58 -17.79 6.88
C PRO A 34 -20.13 -17.74 8.31
N LYS A 35 -21.45 -17.88 8.44
CA LYS A 35 -22.22 -17.76 9.71
C LYS A 35 -21.78 -18.75 10.81
N ASN A 36 -20.83 -19.64 10.55
CA ASN A 36 -20.32 -20.67 11.47
C ASN A 36 -18.83 -20.58 11.81
N ALA A 37 -18.12 -19.52 11.44
CA ALA A 37 -16.78 -19.31 11.96
C ALA A 37 -16.91 -18.93 13.45
N LYS A 38 -16.94 -19.93 14.33
CA LYS A 38 -16.69 -19.73 15.76
C LYS A 38 -15.28 -19.18 15.87
N ASN A 39 -15.16 -17.85 15.93
CA ASN A 39 -13.92 -17.16 16.25
C ASN A 39 -13.52 -17.58 17.68
N LYS A 40 -12.81 -18.70 17.81
CA LYS A 40 -11.97 -18.90 18.98
C LYS A 40 -10.91 -17.83 18.88
N LEU A 41 -11.07 -16.80 19.70
CA LEU A 41 -10.04 -15.79 19.90
C LEU A 41 -8.77 -16.54 20.33
N ASP A 42 -7.84 -16.73 19.41
CA ASP A 42 -6.56 -17.32 19.76
C ASP A 42 -5.77 -16.26 20.52
N ILE A 43 -5.58 -16.49 21.81
CA ILE A 43 -4.87 -15.59 22.74
C ILE A 43 -3.51 -15.20 22.17
N ARG A 44 -2.83 -16.10 21.47
CA ARG A 44 -1.54 -15.81 20.83
C ARG A 44 -1.68 -14.73 19.75
N HIS A 45 -2.65 -14.87 18.84
CA HIS A 45 -2.90 -13.87 17.81
C HIS A 45 -3.30 -12.52 18.41
N THR A 46 -4.09 -12.52 19.49
CA THR A 46 -4.47 -11.28 20.18
C THR A 46 -3.24 -10.58 20.77
N ILE A 47 -2.37 -11.32 21.48
CA ILE A 47 -1.15 -10.75 22.06
C ILE A 47 -0.22 -10.21 20.99
N LEU A 48 0.02 -10.97 19.93
CA LEU A 48 0.85 -10.53 18.79
C LEU A 48 0.26 -9.28 18.14
N SER A 49 -1.04 -9.21 17.95
CA SER A 49 -1.70 -8.03 17.39
C SER A 49 -1.51 -6.80 18.27
N ILE A 50 -1.68 -6.91 19.59
CA ILE A 50 -1.48 -5.80 20.53
C ILE A 50 -0.03 -5.25 20.44
N ILE A 51 0.94 -6.10 20.17
CA ILE A 51 2.35 -5.69 20.04
C ILE A 51 2.64 -5.11 18.66
N PHE A 52 2.28 -5.83 17.58
CA PHE A 52 2.68 -5.48 16.23
C PHE A 52 1.89 -4.32 15.64
N TYR A 53 0.60 -4.14 15.98
CA TYR A 53 -0.18 -3.01 15.45
C TYR A 53 0.36 -1.63 15.84
N PRO A 54 0.69 -1.35 17.12
CA PRO A 54 1.28 -0.06 17.48
C PRO A 54 2.63 0.18 16.82
N ILE A 55 3.49 -0.85 16.74
CA ILE A 55 4.79 -0.77 16.09
C ILE A 55 4.62 -0.48 14.60
N GLY A 56 3.77 -1.23 13.92
CA GLY A 56 3.50 -1.06 12.50
C GLY A 56 2.89 0.30 12.18
N PHE A 57 1.98 0.78 13.02
CA PHE A 57 1.35 2.08 12.85
C PHE A 57 2.34 3.24 13.04
N THR A 58 3.19 3.15 14.05
CA THR A 58 4.26 4.13 14.28
C THR A 58 5.25 4.14 13.11
N THR A 59 5.62 2.95 12.63
CA THR A 59 6.47 2.79 11.44
C THR A 59 5.82 3.36 10.18
N PHE A 60 4.50 3.23 10.05
CA PHE A 60 3.75 3.81 8.92
C PHE A 60 3.81 5.34 8.92
N ILE A 61 3.58 5.98 10.08
CA ILE A 61 3.69 7.43 10.22
C ILE A 61 5.12 7.88 9.91
N PHE A 62 6.12 7.21 10.48
CA PHE A 62 7.53 7.49 10.21
C PHE A 62 7.85 7.37 8.71
N THR A 63 7.34 6.33 8.06
CA THR A 63 7.52 6.11 6.61
C THR A 63 6.91 7.25 5.80
N ILE A 64 5.69 7.68 6.10
CA ILE A 64 5.07 8.81 5.39
C ILE A 64 5.88 10.09 5.56
N LEU A 65 6.29 10.40 6.79
CA LEU A 65 7.02 11.64 7.09
C LEU A 65 8.42 11.69 6.43
N THR A 66 9.08 10.55 6.29
CA THR A 66 10.45 10.49 5.75
C THR A 66 10.49 10.16 4.26
N LEU A 67 9.62 9.27 3.77
CA LEU A 67 9.59 8.90 2.37
C LEU A 67 8.95 9.99 1.49
N THR A 68 7.96 10.72 2.00
CA THR A 68 7.30 11.79 1.22
C THR A 68 8.30 12.86 0.76
N PRO A 69 9.06 13.53 1.62
CA PRO A 69 10.06 14.49 1.15
C PRO A 69 11.11 13.87 0.23
N LEU A 70 11.49 12.62 0.48
CA LEU A 70 12.46 11.92 -0.36
C LEU A 70 11.94 11.70 -1.79
N VAL A 71 10.65 11.37 -1.95
CA VAL A 71 9.99 11.22 -3.26
C VAL A 71 9.88 12.57 -3.98
N PHE A 72 9.79 13.70 -3.24
CA PHE A 72 9.76 15.03 -3.84
C PHE A 72 11.14 15.52 -4.26
N ILE A 73 12.18 15.24 -3.47
CA ILE A 73 13.57 15.66 -3.73
C ILE A 73 14.18 14.78 -4.83
N LEU A 74 13.97 13.46 -4.76
CA LEU A 74 14.54 12.54 -5.72
C LEU A 74 13.58 12.31 -6.90
N HIS A 75 14.17 12.10 -8.07
CA HIS A 75 13.39 11.68 -9.25
C HIS A 75 12.80 10.27 -9.02
N PRO A 76 11.56 9.96 -9.46
CA PRO A 76 10.93 8.65 -9.30
C PRO A 76 11.79 7.44 -9.72
N LYS A 77 12.66 7.62 -10.74
CA LYS A 77 13.62 6.59 -11.17
C LYS A 77 14.68 6.25 -10.12
N ARG A 78 15.03 7.22 -9.24
CA ARG A 78 16.11 7.09 -8.26
C ARG A 78 15.61 6.70 -6.86
N VAL A 79 14.32 6.89 -6.56
CA VAL A 79 13.75 6.64 -5.23
C VAL A 79 13.44 5.16 -4.95
N GLY A 80 13.55 4.29 -5.96
CA GLY A 80 13.18 2.88 -5.85
C GLY A 80 13.87 2.10 -4.73
N TRP A 81 15.09 2.46 -4.35
CA TRP A 81 15.79 1.85 -3.22
C TRP A 81 15.11 2.17 -1.89
N ALA A 82 14.67 3.43 -1.73
CA ALA A 82 13.95 3.87 -0.52
C ALA A 82 12.59 3.17 -0.42
N ILE A 83 11.85 3.07 -1.52
CA ILE A 83 10.57 2.35 -1.56
C ILE A 83 10.76 0.90 -1.15
N ARG A 84 11.83 0.22 -1.63
CA ARG A 84 12.14 -1.16 -1.20
C ARG A 84 12.48 -1.25 0.28
N PHE A 85 13.25 -0.30 0.77
CA PHE A 85 13.63 -0.26 2.18
C PHE A 85 12.40 -0.06 3.07
N TYR A 86 11.60 0.96 2.79
CA TYR A 86 10.40 1.25 3.58
C TYR A 86 9.31 0.18 3.43
N GLY A 87 9.16 -0.41 2.24
CA GLY A 87 8.25 -1.54 2.05
C GLY A 87 8.60 -2.74 2.94
N ARG A 88 9.89 -3.09 3.01
CA ARG A 88 10.37 -4.17 3.91
C ARG A 88 10.24 -3.79 5.37
N LEU A 89 10.59 -2.56 5.72
CA LEU A 89 10.48 -2.06 7.09
C LEU A 89 9.03 -2.14 7.57
N MET A 90 8.08 -1.73 6.73
CA MET A 90 6.65 -1.83 7.01
C MET A 90 6.21 -3.26 7.26
N LEU A 91 6.53 -4.19 6.37
CA LEU A 91 6.14 -5.59 6.51
C LEU A 91 6.77 -6.23 7.74
N LEU A 92 8.06 -5.97 8.00
CA LEU A 92 8.75 -6.45 9.20
C LEU A 92 8.13 -5.90 10.49
N SER A 93 7.70 -4.64 10.51
CA SER A 93 7.06 -4.03 11.68
C SER A 93 5.70 -4.67 12.03
N PHE A 94 5.08 -5.36 11.09
CA PHE A 94 3.89 -6.20 11.31
C PHE A 94 4.22 -7.70 11.45
N GLY A 95 5.50 -8.05 11.56
CA GLY A 95 5.95 -9.45 11.67
C GLY A 95 5.93 -10.24 10.38
N VAL A 96 5.79 -9.58 9.22
CA VAL A 96 5.73 -10.24 7.91
C VAL A 96 7.11 -10.30 7.26
N ILE A 97 7.59 -11.51 6.98
CA ILE A 97 8.85 -11.77 6.28
C ILE A 97 8.56 -12.13 4.83
N VAL A 98 9.09 -11.33 3.90
CA VAL A 98 8.88 -11.53 2.46
C VAL A 98 10.00 -12.39 1.87
N LYS A 99 9.63 -13.52 1.26
CA LYS A 99 10.51 -14.34 0.43
C LYS A 99 10.14 -14.14 -1.04
N LEU A 100 11.09 -13.72 -1.85
CA LEU A 100 10.92 -13.49 -3.28
C LEU A 100 11.59 -14.62 -4.06
N ASN A 101 10.79 -15.47 -4.68
CA ASN A 101 11.24 -16.52 -5.58
C ASN A 101 11.04 -16.09 -7.03
N GLY A 102 11.94 -16.46 -7.93
CA GLY A 102 11.80 -16.18 -9.36
C GLY A 102 12.25 -14.77 -9.77
N LYS A 103 12.87 -13.98 -8.86
CA LYS A 103 13.38 -12.64 -9.17
C LYS A 103 14.41 -12.64 -10.31
N GLU A 104 15.16 -13.71 -10.45
CA GLU A 104 16.15 -13.94 -11.50
C GLU A 104 15.54 -14.02 -12.91
N LYS A 105 14.23 -14.33 -13.00
CA LYS A 105 13.48 -14.37 -14.26
C LYS A 105 13.14 -12.96 -14.78
N LEU A 106 13.18 -11.95 -13.93
CA LEU A 106 12.87 -10.57 -14.27
C LEU A 106 14.12 -9.84 -14.75
N LYS A 107 14.21 -9.58 -16.04
CA LYS A 107 15.32 -8.82 -16.65
C LYS A 107 15.14 -7.33 -16.36
N ARG A 108 16.22 -6.64 -16.00
CA ARG A 108 16.19 -5.22 -15.64
C ARG A 108 15.96 -4.27 -16.81
N ASP A 109 16.19 -4.72 -18.01
CA ASP A 109 16.05 -3.98 -19.27
C ASP A 109 14.63 -4.04 -19.86
N LYS A 110 13.76 -4.92 -19.36
CA LYS A 110 12.39 -5.11 -19.84
C LYS A 110 11.36 -4.48 -18.91
N ALA A 111 10.29 -3.93 -19.48
CA ALA A 111 9.08 -3.59 -18.77
C ALA A 111 8.16 -4.82 -18.66
N TYR A 112 7.41 -4.91 -17.57
CA TYR A 112 6.51 -6.01 -17.29
C TYR A 112 5.15 -5.49 -16.83
N LEU A 113 4.10 -6.11 -17.33
CA LEU A 113 2.79 -6.08 -16.70
C LEU A 113 2.76 -7.20 -15.66
N LEU A 114 2.68 -6.84 -14.39
CA LEU A 114 2.67 -7.78 -13.27
C LEU A 114 1.25 -7.83 -12.70
N LEU A 115 0.61 -8.97 -12.87
CA LEU A 115 -0.71 -9.24 -12.31
C LEU A 115 -0.55 -9.83 -10.92
N ILE A 116 -1.32 -9.34 -9.96
CA ILE A 116 -1.30 -9.79 -8.58
C ILE A 116 -2.72 -10.05 -8.09
N ASN A 117 -2.88 -11.06 -7.24
CA ASN A 117 -4.08 -11.18 -6.43
C ASN A 117 -4.03 -10.14 -5.32
N HIS A 118 -5.09 -9.36 -5.16
CA HIS A 118 -5.13 -8.30 -4.14
C HIS A 118 -5.92 -8.80 -2.93
N GLU A 119 -5.20 -9.34 -1.96
CA GLU A 119 -5.79 -10.02 -0.79
C GLU A 119 -5.62 -9.20 0.51
N SER A 120 -4.73 -8.22 0.52
CA SER A 120 -4.39 -7.50 1.73
C SER A 120 -4.04 -6.03 1.50
N LEU A 121 -4.28 -5.19 2.51
CA LEU A 121 -3.75 -3.82 2.55
C LEU A 121 -2.21 -3.79 2.54
N PHE A 122 -1.57 -4.89 2.95
CA PHE A 122 -0.11 -5.02 2.93
C PHE A 122 0.48 -5.18 1.54
N ASP A 123 -0.34 -5.47 0.52
CA ASP A 123 0.13 -5.66 -0.87
C ASP A 123 0.81 -4.41 -1.42
N VAL A 124 0.40 -3.21 -0.98
CA VAL A 124 1.08 -1.96 -1.37
C VAL A 124 2.55 -1.98 -0.93
N PHE A 125 2.84 -2.46 0.28
CA PHE A 125 4.20 -2.56 0.81
C PHE A 125 4.95 -3.73 0.18
N LEU A 126 4.26 -4.84 -0.08
CA LEU A 126 4.80 -5.98 -0.81
C LEU A 126 5.23 -5.56 -2.22
N LEU A 127 4.40 -4.81 -2.94
CA LEU A 127 4.76 -4.25 -4.24
C LEU A 127 5.99 -3.34 -4.14
N GLY A 128 6.10 -2.54 -3.08
CA GLY A 128 7.30 -1.76 -2.78
C GLY A 128 8.55 -2.64 -2.71
N CYS A 129 8.47 -3.82 -2.05
CA CYS A 129 9.60 -4.76 -1.97
C CYS A 129 10.00 -5.36 -3.33
N LEU A 130 9.02 -5.51 -4.25
CA LEU A 130 9.23 -6.09 -5.58
C LEU A 130 9.84 -5.10 -6.57
N THR A 131 9.90 -3.81 -6.26
CA THR A 131 10.40 -2.79 -7.18
C THR A 131 11.88 -3.01 -7.49
N PHE A 132 12.19 -3.51 -8.67
CA PHE A 132 13.56 -3.68 -9.18
C PHE A 132 13.95 -2.56 -10.16
N ARG A 133 12.99 -1.79 -10.65
CA ARG A 133 13.12 -0.58 -11.48
C ARG A 133 11.94 0.36 -11.20
N GLN A 134 11.75 1.41 -12.02
CA GLN A 134 10.58 2.26 -11.91
C GLN A 134 9.31 1.46 -12.20
N VAL A 135 8.34 1.56 -11.31
CA VAL A 135 7.05 0.88 -11.42
C VAL A 135 5.92 1.89 -11.25
N THR A 136 4.77 1.58 -11.78
CA THR A 136 3.50 2.24 -11.48
C THR A 136 2.46 1.18 -11.12
N ALA A 137 1.33 1.61 -10.60
CA ALA A 137 0.21 0.75 -10.27
C ALA A 137 -1.10 1.53 -10.42
N LEU A 138 -2.21 0.82 -10.54
CA LEU A 138 -3.54 1.42 -10.43
C LEU A 138 -3.94 1.41 -8.97
N GLY A 139 -4.11 2.61 -8.40
CA GLY A 139 -4.50 2.80 -7.00
C GLY A 139 -5.89 3.37 -6.86
N ALA A 140 -6.65 2.97 -5.83
CA ALA A 140 -8.00 3.47 -5.60
C ALA A 140 -8.01 5.00 -5.43
N ALA A 141 -8.88 5.69 -6.17
CA ALA A 141 -8.90 7.15 -6.28
C ALA A 141 -9.06 7.87 -4.93
N TYR A 142 -9.71 7.25 -3.93
CA TYR A 142 -9.85 7.84 -2.59
C TYR A 142 -8.52 8.01 -1.87
N GLN A 143 -7.53 7.14 -2.12
CA GLN A 143 -6.21 7.22 -1.49
C GLN A 143 -5.45 8.50 -1.87
N PHE A 144 -5.75 9.05 -3.05
CA PHE A 144 -5.14 10.30 -3.54
C PHE A 144 -5.67 11.55 -2.83
N LYS A 145 -6.73 11.42 -2.01
CA LYS A 145 -7.27 12.49 -1.18
C LYS A 145 -6.60 12.56 0.19
N LEU A 146 -5.88 11.50 0.60
CA LEU A 146 -5.19 11.46 1.89
C LEU A 146 -4.01 12.43 1.88
N PRO A 147 -3.86 13.26 2.93
CA PRO A 147 -2.74 14.19 3.03
C PRO A 147 -1.41 13.43 3.06
N LEU A 148 -0.37 14.01 2.51
CA LEU A 148 0.97 13.44 2.33
C LEU A 148 0.99 12.15 1.50
N TRP A 149 0.20 11.14 1.86
CA TRP A 149 0.10 9.88 1.13
C TRP A 149 -0.34 10.09 -0.32
N GLY A 150 -1.46 10.78 -0.53
CA GLY A 150 -1.96 11.06 -1.88
C GLY A 150 -1.01 11.93 -2.71
N MET A 151 -0.34 12.89 -2.07
CA MET A 151 0.69 13.68 -2.73
C MET A 151 1.88 12.81 -3.17
N MET A 152 2.34 11.90 -2.31
CA MET A 152 3.41 10.96 -2.61
C MET A 152 3.03 10.03 -3.77
N LEU A 153 1.81 9.46 -3.76
CA LEU A 153 1.31 8.60 -4.84
C LEU A 153 1.30 9.33 -6.19
N LYS A 154 0.76 10.55 -6.23
CA LYS A 154 0.75 11.40 -7.44
C LYS A 154 2.17 11.67 -7.94
N ARG A 155 3.06 12.10 -7.05
CA ARG A 155 4.44 12.45 -7.39
C ARG A 155 5.23 11.24 -7.88
N TYR A 156 4.99 10.06 -7.31
CA TYR A 156 5.63 8.83 -7.74
C TYR A 156 5.09 8.33 -9.11
N GLY A 157 3.87 8.71 -9.47
CA GLY A 157 3.25 8.37 -10.75
C GLY A 157 2.29 7.18 -10.67
N ILE A 158 1.71 6.90 -9.49
CA ILE A 158 0.61 5.95 -9.37
C ILE A 158 -0.63 6.52 -10.06
N ILE A 159 -1.38 5.67 -10.75
CA ILE A 159 -2.54 6.05 -11.56
C ILE A 159 -3.82 5.90 -10.73
N PRO A 160 -4.63 6.96 -10.56
CA PRO A 160 -5.89 6.87 -9.82
C PRO A 160 -6.93 6.08 -10.61
N LEU A 161 -7.54 5.08 -9.98
CA LEU A 161 -8.60 4.25 -10.55
C LEU A 161 -9.94 4.54 -9.88
N LYS A 162 -10.93 5.00 -10.64
CA LYS A 162 -12.33 5.17 -10.22
C LYS A 162 -13.18 4.01 -10.75
N ARG A 163 -13.28 2.96 -9.96
CA ARG A 163 -13.89 1.67 -10.34
C ARG A 163 -15.37 1.75 -10.76
N ARG A 164 -16.13 2.70 -10.19
CA ARG A 164 -17.59 2.85 -10.45
C ARG A 164 -17.92 3.60 -11.74
N LYS A 165 -16.92 4.13 -12.43
CA LYS A 165 -17.09 4.93 -13.65
C LYS A 165 -16.32 4.29 -14.79
N THR A 166 -17.01 3.58 -15.65
CA THR A 166 -16.42 2.77 -16.73
C THR A 166 -15.46 3.58 -17.61
N ASN A 167 -15.84 4.78 -18.05
CA ASN A 167 -15.00 5.62 -18.89
C ASN A 167 -13.70 6.04 -18.19
N GLU A 168 -13.76 6.42 -16.92
CA GLU A 168 -12.56 6.78 -16.13
C GLU A 168 -11.68 5.56 -15.82
N ALA A 169 -12.27 4.37 -15.72
CA ALA A 169 -11.52 3.13 -15.59
C ALA A 169 -10.77 2.77 -16.88
N ILE A 170 -11.40 2.93 -18.03
CA ILE A 170 -10.76 2.73 -19.36
C ILE A 170 -9.59 3.69 -19.53
N GLU A 171 -9.78 4.98 -19.20
CA GLU A 171 -8.71 5.99 -19.25
C GLU A 171 -7.53 5.60 -18.35
N ALA A 172 -7.79 5.13 -17.13
CA ALA A 172 -6.73 4.68 -16.21
C ALA A 172 -5.94 3.49 -16.77
N VAL A 173 -6.60 2.55 -17.45
CA VAL A 173 -5.95 1.40 -18.10
C VAL A 173 -5.13 1.88 -19.31
N GLU A 174 -5.62 2.83 -20.08
CA GLU A 174 -4.86 3.39 -21.20
C GLU A 174 -3.61 4.13 -20.75
N MET A 175 -3.71 4.92 -19.66
CA MET A 175 -2.54 5.53 -19.01
C MET A 175 -1.52 4.47 -18.55
N ALA A 176 -1.99 3.34 -18.03
CA ALA A 176 -1.13 2.24 -17.62
C ALA A 176 -0.43 1.58 -18.81
N ARG A 177 -1.14 1.41 -19.94
CA ARG A 177 -0.59 0.92 -21.20
C ARG A 177 0.52 1.83 -21.72
N GLU A 178 0.27 3.13 -21.76
CA GLU A 178 1.27 4.13 -22.17
C GLU A 178 2.53 4.07 -21.29
N LYS A 179 2.37 3.92 -19.96
CA LYS A 179 3.52 3.75 -19.05
C LYS A 179 4.31 2.49 -19.35
N LEU A 180 3.64 1.38 -19.66
CA LEU A 180 4.28 0.11 -19.99
C LEU A 180 5.09 0.23 -21.30
N GLU A 181 4.53 0.86 -22.33
CA GLU A 181 5.18 1.14 -23.61
C GLU A 181 6.42 2.04 -23.43
N ASN A 182 6.37 2.98 -22.48
CA ASN A 182 7.50 3.82 -22.09
C ASN A 182 8.52 3.11 -21.15
N GLY A 183 8.44 1.79 -21.02
CA GLY A 183 9.42 0.99 -20.31
C GLY A 183 9.24 1.01 -18.77
N ILE A 184 8.08 1.44 -18.25
CA ILE A 184 7.76 1.43 -16.81
C ILE A 184 6.95 0.17 -16.53
N CYS A 185 7.34 -0.59 -15.49
CA CYS A 185 6.57 -1.76 -15.09
C CYS A 185 5.22 -1.33 -14.48
N VAL A 186 4.18 -2.09 -14.77
CA VAL A 186 2.82 -1.83 -14.28
C VAL A 186 2.37 -2.97 -13.37
N PHE A 187 1.92 -2.65 -12.17
CA PHE A 187 1.20 -3.58 -11.30
C PHE A 187 -0.30 -3.38 -11.45
N LEU A 188 -1.00 -4.47 -11.68
CA LEU A 188 -2.44 -4.51 -11.84
C LEU A 188 -3.02 -5.65 -10.99
N ALA A 189 -4.06 -5.33 -10.21
CA ALA A 189 -4.89 -6.31 -9.52
C ALA A 189 -6.21 -6.44 -10.29
N PRO A 190 -6.44 -7.51 -11.06
CA PRO A 190 -7.62 -7.64 -11.92
C PRO A 190 -8.94 -7.63 -11.14
N GLU A 191 -8.94 -8.21 -9.92
CA GLU A 191 -10.11 -8.23 -9.05
C GLU A 191 -10.51 -6.84 -8.59
N GLY A 192 -9.58 -5.91 -8.58
CA GLY A 192 -9.82 -4.52 -8.21
C GLY A 192 -10.27 -4.30 -6.76
N ILE A 193 -10.45 -5.32 -5.94
CA ILE A 193 -10.86 -5.32 -4.53
C ILE A 193 -9.94 -6.25 -3.74
N VAL A 194 -9.71 -5.91 -2.46
CA VAL A 194 -9.10 -6.87 -1.53
C VAL A 194 -10.11 -7.95 -1.25
N ILE A 195 -9.85 -9.17 -1.73
CA ILE A 195 -10.66 -10.34 -1.43
C ILE A 195 -10.04 -10.99 -0.20
N PHE A 196 -10.73 -10.91 0.94
CA PHE A 196 -10.34 -11.66 2.13
C PHE A 196 -10.82 -13.10 1.96
N PHE A 197 -9.93 -14.00 1.57
CA PHE A 197 -10.18 -15.43 1.77
C PHE A 197 -9.90 -15.73 3.25
N CYS A 198 -10.97 -15.97 4.02
CA CYS A 198 -10.84 -16.65 5.29
C CYS A 198 -10.59 -18.12 5.02
N PHE A 199 -9.36 -18.59 5.19
CA PHE A 199 -9.03 -20.00 5.37
C PHE A 199 -9.18 -20.38 6.85
#